data_6c6224cc1dddbb28f1e51cedb08561ba
#
_entry.id   6c6224cc1dddbb28f1e51cedb08561ba
#
_cell.length_a   1.000
_cell.length_b   1.000
_cell.length_c   1.000
_cell.angle_alpha   90.00
_cell.angle_beta   90.00
_cell.angle_gamma   90.00
#
_symmetry.space_group_name_H-M   'P 1'
#
loop_
_entity.id
_entity.type
_entity.pdbx_description
1 polymer ?
#
loop_
_entity_poly.entity_id
_entity_poly.type
_entity_poly.pdbx_seq_one_letter_code
_entity_poly.pdbx_strand_id
1 'polypeptide(L)'
;MNINRIIWIVLDSVGIGEARDAAKFGDEGADTLGHTAEANGGLNIPNMVKLGIGNIDGAHNLESCDNPIGCFGKLAEVSAGKDTTIGHWEMAGIYSPDPFPVYPDGFPDCIIDEFIKKTGIPGILCNKPASGTQIIAELGDEHVATGKPIVYTSGDSVFQIACHEDVVPVERLYEMCETARHILTGKNA
;
A
#
# COMPACT_ATOMS: atom_id res chain seq x y z
N MET A 1 -33.96 10.44 10.57
CA MET A 1 -32.72 10.98 11.20
C MET A 1 -31.91 11.63 10.09
N ASN A 2 -31.62 12.92 10.16
CA ASN A 2 -30.80 13.57 9.12
C ASN A 2 -29.35 13.45 9.54
N ILE A 3 -28.55 12.67 8.79
CA ILE A 3 -27.12 12.55 8.99
C ILE A 3 -26.45 13.68 8.23
N ASN A 4 -25.82 14.60 8.96
CA ASN A 4 -25.17 15.80 8.37
C ASN A 4 -23.63 15.63 8.23
N ARG A 5 -23.04 14.59 8.84
CA ARG A 5 -21.59 14.33 8.79
C ARG A 5 -21.33 12.84 9.00
N ILE A 6 -20.43 12.31 8.18
CA ILE A 6 -19.82 10.97 8.36
C ILE A 6 -18.32 11.20 8.51
N ILE A 7 -17.71 10.57 9.51
CA ILE A 7 -16.26 10.52 9.69
C ILE A 7 -15.85 9.08 9.47
N TRP A 8 -15.05 8.86 8.43
CA TRP A 8 -14.51 7.56 8.10
C TRP A 8 -13.02 7.52 8.45
N ILE A 9 -12.62 6.58 9.30
CA ILE A 9 -11.24 6.42 9.74
C ILE A 9 -10.77 5.05 9.26
N VAL A 10 -9.76 5.04 8.40
CA VAL A 10 -9.03 3.85 7.98
C VAL A 10 -7.79 3.73 8.84
N LEU A 11 -7.65 2.65 9.59
CA LEU A 11 -6.46 2.36 10.37
C LEU A 11 -5.46 1.66 9.46
N ASP A 12 -4.38 2.33 9.13
CA ASP A 12 -3.32 1.79 8.29
C ASP A 12 -2.65 0.58 8.96
N SER A 13 -2.34 -0.43 8.16
CA SER A 13 -1.68 -1.67 8.58
C SER A 13 -2.42 -2.47 9.67
N VAL A 14 -3.72 -2.25 9.87
CA VAL A 14 -4.55 -3.00 10.83
C VAL A 14 -5.40 -4.02 10.10
N GLY A 15 -5.06 -5.31 10.27
CA GLY A 15 -5.85 -6.43 9.78
C GLY A 15 -6.37 -7.28 10.94
N ILE A 16 -7.62 -7.76 10.83
CA ILE A 16 -8.28 -8.66 11.79
C ILE A 16 -8.66 -9.94 11.07
N GLY A 17 -7.87 -10.98 11.29
CA GLY A 17 -7.99 -12.26 10.60
C GLY A 17 -7.65 -12.15 9.10
N GLU A 18 -7.62 -13.30 8.44
CA GLU A 18 -7.33 -13.39 7.00
C GLU A 18 -8.58 -13.15 6.15
N ALA A 19 -8.37 -12.71 4.91
CA ALA A 19 -9.42 -12.63 3.90
C ALA A 19 -9.78 -14.04 3.37
N ARG A 20 -10.99 -14.20 2.79
CA ARG A 20 -11.46 -15.50 2.26
C ARG A 20 -10.60 -16.05 1.14
N ASP A 21 -9.89 -15.22 0.45
CA ASP A 21 -9.03 -15.54 -0.68
C ASP A 21 -7.55 -15.34 -0.38
N ALA A 22 -7.18 -15.23 0.90
CA ALA A 22 -5.80 -15.06 1.37
C ALA A 22 -4.82 -16.05 0.71
N ALA A 23 -5.23 -17.31 0.54
CA ALA A 23 -4.41 -18.34 -0.11
C ALA A 23 -3.99 -17.99 -1.55
N LYS A 24 -4.80 -17.22 -2.30
CA LYS A 24 -4.44 -16.77 -3.65
C LYS A 24 -3.25 -15.81 -3.66
N PHE A 25 -3.05 -15.12 -2.55
CA PHE A 25 -2.05 -14.07 -2.37
C PHE A 25 -0.91 -14.46 -1.43
N GLY A 26 -0.94 -15.69 -0.89
CA GLY A 26 0.05 -16.16 0.08
C GLY A 26 -0.07 -15.51 1.46
N ASP A 27 -1.25 -15.03 1.81
CA ASP A 27 -1.53 -14.32 3.06
C ASP A 27 -2.28 -15.18 4.09
N GLU A 28 -2.23 -16.49 3.95
CA GLU A 28 -2.84 -17.41 4.90
C GLU A 28 -2.30 -17.16 6.32
N GLY A 29 -3.18 -17.09 7.29
CA GLY A 29 -2.84 -16.79 8.67
C GLY A 29 -2.59 -15.30 8.96
N ALA A 30 -2.84 -14.39 8.03
CA ALA A 30 -2.68 -12.95 8.28
C ALA A 30 -3.66 -12.45 9.35
N ASP A 31 -3.14 -11.93 10.46
CA ASP A 31 -3.91 -11.33 11.56
C ASP A 31 -3.04 -10.33 12.34
N THR A 32 -2.79 -9.18 11.75
CA THR A 32 -1.86 -8.19 12.31
C THR A 32 -2.23 -7.78 13.73
N LEU A 33 -3.52 -7.52 13.98
CA LEU A 33 -3.97 -7.03 15.28
C LEU A 33 -3.93 -8.14 16.34
N GLY A 34 -4.36 -9.35 15.99
CA GLY A 34 -4.33 -10.51 16.88
C GLY A 34 -2.90 -10.94 17.24
N HIS A 35 -2.00 -10.98 16.27
CA HIS A 35 -0.57 -11.29 16.51
C HIS A 35 0.11 -10.18 17.32
N THR A 36 -0.24 -8.91 17.10
CA THR A 36 0.29 -7.80 17.91
C THR A 36 -0.20 -7.90 19.36
N ALA A 37 -1.47 -8.25 19.55
CA ALA A 37 -2.01 -8.48 20.88
C ALA A 37 -1.30 -9.64 21.60
N GLU A 38 -1.09 -10.76 20.90
CA GLU A 38 -0.38 -11.91 21.43
C GLU A 38 1.05 -11.57 21.84
N ALA A 39 1.80 -10.91 20.95
CA ALA A 39 3.20 -10.54 21.18
C ALA A 39 3.39 -9.58 22.37
N ASN A 40 2.38 -8.73 22.65
CA ASN A 40 2.42 -7.77 23.75
C ASN A 40 1.69 -8.22 25.02
N GLY A 41 1.12 -9.43 25.04
CA GLY A 41 0.31 -9.88 26.18
C GLY A 41 -1.02 -9.13 26.34
N GLY A 42 -1.56 -8.64 25.23
CA GLY A 42 -2.80 -7.85 25.14
C GLY A 42 -2.57 -6.45 24.59
N LEU A 43 -3.67 -5.75 24.28
CA LEU A 43 -3.67 -4.38 23.79
C LEU A 43 -4.49 -3.45 24.70
N ASN A 44 -3.97 -2.29 25.01
CA ASN A 44 -4.71 -1.27 25.76
C ASN A 44 -5.53 -0.39 24.80
N ILE A 45 -6.66 -0.90 24.32
CA ILE A 45 -7.56 -0.24 23.37
C ILE A 45 -9.02 -0.19 23.89
N PRO A 46 -9.27 0.34 25.10
CA PRO A 46 -10.56 0.19 25.80
C PRO A 46 -11.74 0.80 25.03
N ASN A 47 -11.53 1.84 24.24
CA ASN A 47 -12.59 2.44 23.44
C ASN A 47 -12.98 1.56 22.25
N MET A 48 -12.02 0.89 21.60
CA MET A 48 -12.31 -0.05 20.52
C MET A 48 -12.95 -1.32 21.03
N VAL A 49 -12.56 -1.80 22.21
CA VAL A 49 -13.24 -2.91 22.91
C VAL A 49 -14.72 -2.55 23.17
N LYS A 50 -15.01 -1.38 23.71
CA LYS A 50 -16.38 -0.90 23.90
C LYS A 50 -17.18 -0.78 22.61
N LEU A 51 -16.53 -0.48 21.48
CA LEU A 51 -17.17 -0.46 20.15
C LEU A 51 -17.43 -1.86 19.61
N GLY A 52 -16.80 -2.91 20.15
CA GLY A 52 -17.01 -4.30 19.77
C GLY A 52 -15.93 -4.89 18.86
N ILE A 53 -14.70 -4.34 18.85
CA ILE A 53 -13.62 -4.84 17.97
C ILE A 53 -13.31 -6.31 18.22
N GLY A 54 -13.28 -6.77 19.47
CA GLY A 54 -13.03 -8.16 19.84
C GLY A 54 -14.23 -9.09 19.60
N ASN A 55 -15.38 -8.55 19.19
CA ASN A 55 -16.57 -9.33 18.83
C ASN A 55 -16.65 -9.60 17.32
N ILE A 56 -15.73 -9.05 16.52
CA ILE A 56 -15.68 -9.30 15.09
C ILE A 56 -15.29 -10.77 14.85
N ASP A 57 -15.99 -11.44 13.93
CA ASP A 57 -15.68 -12.81 13.57
C ASP A 57 -14.25 -12.93 13.01
N GLY A 58 -13.45 -13.82 13.59
CA GLY A 58 -12.03 -13.98 13.31
C GLY A 58 -11.11 -13.07 14.14
N ALA A 59 -11.63 -12.27 15.06
CA ALA A 59 -10.79 -11.56 16.03
C ALA A 59 -10.18 -12.54 17.03
N HIS A 60 -8.85 -12.58 17.11
CA HIS A 60 -8.10 -13.43 18.04
C HIS A 60 -7.29 -12.56 19.01
N ASN A 61 -7.13 -13.04 20.24
CA ASN A 61 -6.32 -12.39 21.29
C ASN A 61 -6.79 -10.96 21.65
N LEU A 62 -8.04 -10.62 21.31
CA LEU A 62 -8.66 -9.34 21.63
C LEU A 62 -9.77 -9.53 22.69
N GLU A 63 -9.88 -8.58 23.58
CA GLU A 63 -10.94 -8.56 24.60
C GLU A 63 -12.30 -8.32 23.92
N SER A 64 -13.29 -9.19 24.20
CA SER A 64 -14.66 -9.02 23.76
C SER A 64 -15.45 -8.14 24.72
N CYS A 65 -16.56 -7.55 24.24
CA CYS A 65 -17.48 -6.75 25.02
C CYS A 65 -18.89 -7.34 24.99
N ASP A 66 -19.48 -7.65 26.14
CA ASP A 66 -20.81 -8.22 26.20
C ASP A 66 -21.92 -7.26 25.72
N ASN A 67 -21.71 -5.96 25.91
CA ASN A 67 -22.66 -4.92 25.53
C ASN A 67 -21.98 -3.82 24.72
N PRO A 68 -21.60 -4.07 23.46
CA PRO A 68 -20.93 -3.10 22.62
C PRO A 68 -21.84 -1.90 22.33
N ILE A 69 -21.26 -0.70 22.35
CA ILE A 69 -21.98 0.54 22.06
C ILE A 69 -21.96 0.91 20.57
N GLY A 70 -21.21 0.16 19.76
CA GLY A 70 -21.08 0.32 18.31
C GLY A 70 -21.72 -0.85 17.56
N CYS A 71 -21.82 -0.69 16.24
CA CYS A 71 -22.04 -1.79 15.32
C CYS A 71 -20.68 -2.24 14.77
N PHE A 72 -20.48 -3.53 14.68
CA PHE A 72 -19.28 -4.12 14.15
C PHE A 72 -19.62 -5.21 13.14
N GLY A 73 -18.69 -5.53 12.26
CA GLY A 73 -18.88 -6.57 11.26
C GLY A 73 -17.62 -6.76 10.41
N LYS A 74 -17.67 -7.78 9.58
CA LYS A 74 -16.62 -8.16 8.63
C LYS A 74 -17.18 -8.00 7.22
N LEU A 75 -16.48 -7.28 6.38
CA LEU A 75 -16.79 -7.13 4.97
C LEU A 75 -15.81 -7.96 4.14
N ALA A 76 -16.31 -8.55 3.06
CA ALA A 76 -15.46 -9.24 2.09
C ALA A 76 -15.30 -8.36 0.86
N GLU A 77 -14.07 -8.15 0.43
CA GLU A 77 -13.74 -7.48 -0.82
C GLU A 77 -14.23 -8.32 -2.01
N VAL A 78 -14.72 -7.63 -3.04
CA VAL A 78 -15.23 -8.23 -4.30
C VAL A 78 -14.34 -7.87 -5.48
N SER A 79 -13.61 -6.75 -5.41
CA SER A 79 -12.64 -6.34 -6.43
C SER A 79 -11.50 -7.35 -6.53
N ALA A 80 -10.92 -7.48 -7.72
CA ALA A 80 -9.96 -8.53 -8.02
C ALA A 80 -8.52 -8.22 -7.58
N GLY A 81 -8.21 -6.97 -7.28
CA GLY A 81 -6.85 -6.53 -6.94
C GLY A 81 -6.58 -6.56 -5.44
N LYS A 82 -5.35 -6.95 -5.08
CA LYS A 82 -4.82 -6.82 -3.72
C LYS A 82 -3.86 -5.65 -3.68
N ASP A 83 -4.39 -4.45 -3.61
CA ASP A 83 -3.61 -3.22 -3.47
C ASP A 83 -4.40 -2.15 -2.72
N THR A 84 -3.67 -1.20 -2.15
CA THR A 84 -4.24 -0.11 -1.35
C THR A 84 -5.25 0.73 -2.13
N THR A 85 -5.00 1.00 -3.40
CA THR A 85 -5.85 1.86 -4.22
C THR A 85 -7.20 1.20 -4.49
N ILE A 86 -7.21 -0.04 -4.94
CA ILE A 86 -8.43 -0.81 -5.21
C ILE A 86 -9.25 -0.99 -3.92
N GLY A 87 -8.60 -1.34 -2.81
CA GLY A 87 -9.28 -1.49 -1.52
C GLY A 87 -9.96 -0.19 -1.05
N HIS A 88 -9.28 0.96 -1.17
CA HIS A 88 -9.88 2.25 -0.84
C HIS A 88 -11.02 2.64 -1.80
N TRP A 89 -10.88 2.33 -3.08
CA TRP A 89 -11.94 2.57 -4.06
C TRP A 89 -13.18 1.73 -3.75
N GLU A 90 -13.00 0.46 -3.41
CA GLU A 90 -14.13 -0.41 -3.07
C GLU A 90 -14.84 0.06 -1.79
N MET A 91 -14.10 0.49 -0.76
CA MET A 91 -14.69 1.13 0.42
C MET A 91 -15.50 2.38 0.06
N ALA A 92 -15.11 3.11 -0.99
CA ALA A 92 -15.85 4.27 -1.52
C ALA A 92 -16.98 3.88 -2.49
N GLY A 93 -17.21 2.60 -2.75
CA GLY A 93 -18.28 2.08 -3.61
C GLY A 93 -17.88 1.88 -5.07
N ILE A 94 -16.58 1.89 -5.41
CA ILE A 94 -16.09 1.64 -6.76
C ILE A 94 -15.63 0.19 -6.86
N TYR A 95 -16.27 -0.58 -7.72
CA TYR A 95 -15.90 -1.95 -8.00
C TYR A 95 -14.89 -2.02 -9.14
N SER A 96 -13.77 -2.72 -8.93
CA SER A 96 -12.70 -2.91 -9.92
C SER A 96 -12.60 -4.40 -10.28
N PRO A 97 -13.20 -4.84 -11.43
CA PRO A 97 -13.21 -6.24 -11.82
C PRO A 97 -11.82 -6.76 -12.25
N ASP A 98 -10.97 -5.87 -12.73
CA ASP A 98 -9.61 -6.19 -13.17
C ASP A 98 -8.59 -5.63 -12.18
N PRO A 99 -7.60 -6.45 -11.74
CA PRO A 99 -6.53 -5.97 -10.88
C PRO A 99 -5.58 -5.06 -11.66
N PHE A 100 -4.87 -4.20 -10.95
CA PHE A 100 -3.74 -3.49 -11.57
C PHE A 100 -2.64 -4.48 -11.98
N PRO A 101 -1.86 -4.16 -13.04
CA PRO A 101 -0.73 -4.98 -13.42
C PRO A 101 0.32 -4.99 -12.31
N VAL A 102 0.93 -6.14 -12.10
CA VAL A 102 2.04 -6.31 -11.14
C VAL A 102 3.35 -6.55 -11.87
N TYR A 103 4.44 -6.07 -11.29
CA TYR A 103 5.77 -6.08 -11.90
C TYR A 103 6.78 -6.77 -10.95
N PRO A 104 6.68 -8.09 -10.76
CA PRO A 104 7.52 -8.83 -9.81
C PRO A 104 9.01 -8.82 -10.18
N ASP A 105 9.33 -8.62 -11.44
CA ASP A 105 10.70 -8.55 -11.94
C ASP A 105 11.16 -7.10 -12.26
N GLY A 106 10.36 -6.09 -11.87
CA GLY A 106 10.55 -4.69 -12.25
C GLY A 106 9.75 -4.30 -13.50
N PHE A 107 9.73 -3.01 -13.79
CA PHE A 107 9.00 -2.48 -14.94
C PHE A 107 9.65 -2.92 -16.27
N PRO A 108 8.86 -3.18 -17.33
CA PRO A 108 9.39 -3.48 -18.66
C PRO A 108 10.32 -2.38 -19.18
N ASP A 109 11.35 -2.78 -19.93
CA ASP A 109 12.35 -1.86 -20.49
C ASP A 109 11.70 -0.73 -21.29
N CYS A 110 10.62 -1.02 -22.03
CA CYS A 110 9.93 0.02 -22.81
C CYS A 110 9.33 1.14 -21.96
N ILE A 111 8.91 0.84 -20.71
CA ILE A 111 8.44 1.85 -19.75
C ILE A 111 9.63 2.68 -19.24
N ILE A 112 10.70 2.00 -18.86
CA ILE A 112 11.90 2.65 -18.33
C ILE A 112 12.59 3.52 -19.39
N ASP A 113 12.72 3.02 -20.61
CA ASP A 113 13.33 3.77 -21.73
C ASP A 113 12.51 5.01 -22.08
N GLU A 114 11.17 4.88 -22.09
CA GLU A 114 10.30 6.02 -22.33
C GLU A 114 10.37 7.04 -21.19
N PHE A 115 10.44 6.58 -19.94
CA PHE A 115 10.62 7.44 -18.77
C PHE A 115 11.95 8.22 -18.84
N ILE A 116 13.07 7.55 -19.08
CA ILE A 116 14.38 8.18 -19.24
C ILE A 116 14.36 9.20 -20.36
N LYS A 117 13.81 8.82 -21.52
CA LYS A 117 13.74 9.69 -22.71
C LYS A 117 12.89 10.95 -22.45
N LYS A 118 11.73 10.80 -21.84
CA LYS A 118 10.81 11.92 -21.60
C LYS A 118 11.29 12.84 -20.49
N THR A 119 11.91 12.29 -19.47
CA THR A 119 12.48 13.07 -18.36
C THR A 119 13.85 13.66 -18.69
N GLY A 120 14.59 13.11 -19.65
CA GLY A 120 15.94 13.55 -20.00
C GLY A 120 16.99 13.29 -18.91
N ILE A 121 16.72 12.37 -17.99
CA ILE A 121 17.66 11.95 -16.95
C ILE A 121 18.76 11.06 -17.53
N PRO A 122 19.95 10.97 -16.90
CA PRO A 122 21.08 10.18 -17.43
C PRO A 122 20.86 8.64 -17.35
N GLY A 123 19.76 8.20 -16.75
CA GLY A 123 19.41 6.82 -16.51
C GLY A 123 18.77 6.67 -15.14
N ILE A 124 18.50 5.46 -14.74
CA ILE A 124 17.99 5.13 -13.41
C ILE A 124 18.93 4.18 -12.68
N LEU A 125 18.78 4.10 -11.36
CA LEU A 125 19.34 3.03 -10.54
C LEU A 125 18.22 2.09 -10.16
N CYS A 126 18.49 0.79 -10.11
CA CYS A 126 17.60 -0.28 -9.70
C CYS A 126 16.64 -0.76 -10.81
N ASN A 127 15.29 -0.60 -10.65
CA ASN A 127 14.21 -1.24 -11.39
C ASN A 127 13.93 -2.68 -10.92
N LYS A 128 13.72 -2.87 -9.63
CA LYS A 128 13.29 -4.16 -9.02
C LYS A 128 12.35 -3.91 -7.84
N PRO A 129 11.61 -4.93 -7.38
CA PRO A 129 10.92 -4.85 -6.11
C PRO A 129 11.91 -4.67 -4.95
N ALA A 130 11.66 -3.69 -4.09
CA ALA A 130 12.53 -3.39 -2.97
C ALA A 130 11.79 -2.66 -1.83
N SER A 131 12.33 -2.78 -0.62
CA SER A 131 11.98 -1.90 0.48
C SER A 131 12.64 -0.53 0.26
N GLY A 132 11.87 0.57 0.38
CA GLY A 132 12.38 1.92 0.17
C GLY A 132 13.58 2.26 1.05
N THR A 133 13.51 1.94 2.35
CA THR A 133 14.62 2.20 3.28
C THR A 133 15.87 1.41 2.92
N GLN A 134 15.71 0.15 2.53
CA GLN A 134 16.83 -0.71 2.16
C GLN A 134 17.48 -0.24 0.86
N ILE A 135 16.69 0.00 -0.19
CA ILE A 135 17.24 0.37 -1.50
C ILE A 135 17.90 1.75 -1.49
N ILE A 136 17.38 2.68 -0.67
CA ILE A 136 18.01 3.99 -0.46
C ILE A 136 19.35 3.83 0.28
N ALA A 137 19.43 2.95 1.27
CA ALA A 137 20.69 2.67 1.95
C ALA A 137 21.74 2.01 1.03
N GLU A 138 21.30 1.17 0.08
CA GLU A 138 22.18 0.49 -0.88
C GLU A 138 22.69 1.43 -1.98
N LEU A 139 21.84 2.29 -2.51
CA LEU A 139 22.11 3.04 -3.75
C LEU A 139 22.18 4.57 -3.57
N GLY A 140 21.96 5.06 -2.35
CA GLY A 140 21.94 6.51 -2.08
C GLY A 140 23.24 7.21 -2.44
N ASP A 141 24.39 6.64 -2.11
CA ASP A 141 25.70 7.20 -2.44
C ASP A 141 25.93 7.23 -3.96
N GLU A 142 25.51 6.18 -4.68
CA GLU A 142 25.58 6.14 -6.14
C GLU A 142 24.65 7.16 -6.78
N HIS A 143 23.44 7.32 -6.23
CA HIS A 143 22.52 8.36 -6.66
C HIS A 143 23.16 9.76 -6.54
N VAL A 144 23.74 10.08 -5.38
CA VAL A 144 24.40 11.37 -5.14
C VAL A 144 25.56 11.58 -6.11
N ALA A 145 26.34 10.55 -6.38
CA ALA A 145 27.49 10.63 -7.28
C ALA A 145 27.12 10.75 -8.77
N THR A 146 26.00 10.16 -9.19
CA THR A 146 25.64 10.04 -10.61
C THR A 146 24.49 10.93 -11.05
N GLY A 147 23.68 11.42 -10.10
CA GLY A 147 22.43 12.13 -10.37
C GLY A 147 21.30 11.25 -10.94
N LYS A 148 21.49 9.93 -11.03
CA LYS A 148 20.46 9.01 -11.49
C LYS A 148 19.44 8.75 -10.38
N PRO A 149 18.13 8.95 -10.59
CA PRO A 149 17.12 8.59 -9.60
C PRO A 149 17.08 7.08 -9.35
N ILE A 150 16.73 6.70 -8.13
CA ILE A 150 16.47 5.31 -7.76
C ILE A 150 15.01 5.00 -8.09
N VAL A 151 14.76 4.13 -9.07
CA VAL A 151 13.42 3.67 -9.44
C VAL A 151 13.24 2.24 -8.95
N TYR A 152 12.19 2.00 -8.21
CA TYR A 152 11.87 0.68 -7.64
C TYR A 152 10.36 0.50 -7.55
N THR A 153 9.93 -0.71 -7.26
CA THR A 153 8.51 -1.01 -7.04
C THR A 153 8.31 -1.67 -5.68
N SER A 154 7.12 -1.53 -5.13
CA SER A 154 6.67 -2.27 -3.95
C SER A 154 5.96 -3.57 -4.34
N GLY A 155 5.52 -4.36 -3.36
CA GLY A 155 4.77 -5.58 -3.61
C GLY A 155 3.44 -5.36 -4.34
N ASP A 156 2.87 -4.17 -4.22
CA ASP A 156 1.67 -3.69 -4.93
C ASP A 156 1.99 -2.95 -6.24
N SER A 157 3.23 -3.05 -6.70
CA SER A 157 3.72 -2.54 -7.99
C SER A 157 3.57 -1.04 -8.24
N VAL A 158 3.61 -0.22 -7.19
CA VAL A 158 3.66 1.23 -7.30
C VAL A 158 5.00 1.67 -7.89
N PHE A 159 4.99 2.57 -8.87
CA PHE A 159 6.19 3.17 -9.45
C PHE A 159 6.76 4.20 -8.48
N GLN A 160 7.86 3.85 -7.82
CA GLN A 160 8.48 4.67 -6.79
C GLN A 160 9.77 5.29 -7.30
N ILE A 161 9.98 6.57 -6.99
CA ILE A 161 11.17 7.34 -7.37
C ILE A 161 11.76 7.94 -6.09
N ALA A 162 12.98 7.57 -5.74
CA ALA A 162 13.70 8.16 -4.63
C ALA A 162 14.86 9.03 -5.14
N CYS A 163 14.97 10.24 -4.59
CA CYS A 163 16.01 11.21 -4.89
C CYS A 163 16.41 11.96 -3.62
N HIS A 164 17.68 12.39 -3.56
CA HIS A 164 18.15 13.35 -2.57
C HIS A 164 17.88 14.77 -3.05
N GLU A 165 17.29 15.62 -2.23
CA GLU A 165 16.83 16.96 -2.62
C GLU A 165 17.95 17.91 -3.04
N ASP A 166 19.17 17.73 -2.54
CA ASP A 166 20.35 18.50 -2.97
C ASP A 166 20.86 18.09 -4.35
N VAL A 167 20.43 16.93 -4.88
CA VAL A 167 20.85 16.39 -6.19
C VAL A 167 19.75 16.59 -7.22
N VAL A 168 18.53 16.28 -6.85
CA VAL A 168 17.32 16.44 -7.67
C VAL A 168 16.36 17.32 -6.90
N PRO A 169 16.15 18.59 -7.26
CA PRO A 169 15.19 19.46 -6.63
C PRO A 169 13.77 18.87 -6.59
N VAL A 170 12.99 19.21 -5.58
CA VAL A 170 11.64 18.66 -5.37
C VAL A 170 10.73 18.91 -6.57
N GLU A 171 10.81 20.08 -7.19
CA GLU A 171 10.05 20.43 -8.39
C GLU A 171 10.38 19.48 -9.54
N ARG A 172 11.66 19.14 -9.68
CA ARG A 172 12.12 18.19 -10.70
C ARG A 172 11.63 16.76 -10.43
N LEU A 173 11.59 16.35 -9.17
CA LEU A 173 10.99 15.08 -8.77
C LEU A 173 9.52 15.03 -9.16
N TYR A 174 8.76 16.09 -8.93
CA TYR A 174 7.34 16.17 -9.31
C TYR A 174 7.14 16.07 -10.82
N GLU A 175 7.95 16.75 -11.62
CA GLU A 175 7.93 16.61 -13.10
C GLU A 175 8.16 15.16 -13.53
N MET A 176 9.09 14.45 -12.88
CA MET A 176 9.32 13.03 -13.14
C MET A 176 8.12 12.18 -12.75
N CYS A 177 7.48 12.45 -11.61
CA CYS A 177 6.26 11.76 -11.18
C CYS A 177 5.11 11.98 -12.18
N GLU A 178 4.89 13.20 -12.65
CA GLU A 178 3.88 13.50 -13.68
C GLU A 178 4.19 12.77 -14.99
N THR A 179 5.45 12.74 -15.40
CA THR A 179 5.88 12.01 -16.59
C THR A 179 5.61 10.50 -16.45
N ALA A 180 5.95 9.91 -15.32
CA ALA A 180 5.66 8.52 -15.03
C ALA A 180 4.15 8.25 -15.07
N ARG A 181 3.33 9.13 -14.47
CA ARG A 181 1.86 9.02 -14.49
C ARG A 181 1.27 9.02 -15.89
N HIS A 182 1.85 9.80 -16.82
CA HIS A 182 1.42 9.83 -18.22
C HIS A 182 1.85 8.59 -19.03
N ILE A 183 2.92 7.91 -18.63
CA ILE A 183 3.40 6.67 -19.25
C ILE A 183 2.59 5.48 -18.72
N LEU A 184 2.33 5.46 -17.42
CA LEU A 184 1.62 4.38 -16.73
C LEU A 184 0.10 4.56 -16.89
N THR A 185 -0.41 4.31 -18.09
CA THR A 185 -1.82 4.41 -18.44
C THR A 185 -2.30 3.16 -19.19
N GLY A 186 -3.61 2.96 -19.26
CA GLY A 186 -4.20 1.82 -19.96
C GLY A 186 -3.70 0.49 -19.39
N LYS A 187 -3.03 -0.32 -20.20
CA LYS A 187 -2.52 -1.65 -19.80
C LYS A 187 -1.41 -1.60 -18.76
N ASN A 188 -0.77 -0.45 -18.62
CA ASN A 188 0.38 -0.24 -17.72
C ASN A 188 0.00 0.59 -16.47
N ALA A 189 -1.29 0.87 -16.32
CA ALA A 189 -1.78 1.70 -15.22
C ALA A 189 -1.77 0.97 -13.90
#